data_2934f57e6d06398c22545bcb972c58ea
#
_entry.id   2934f57e6d06398c22545bcb972c58ea
#
_cell.length_a   1.000
_cell.length_b   1.000
_cell.length_c   1.000
_cell.angle_alpha   90.00
_cell.angle_beta   90.00
_cell.angle_gamma   90.00
#
_symmetry.space_group_name_H-M   'P 1'
#
loop_
_entity.id
_entity.type
_entity.pdbx_description
1 polymer ?
#
loop_
_entity_poly.entity_id
_entity_poly.type
_entity_poly.pdbx_seq_one_letter_code
_entity_poly.pdbx_strand_id
1 'polypeptide(L)'
;GDGTLLTAARALADLSTPLLGINLGRLGFLADVSFEDFETYIDAVVEGRYTVEERFLIQGEFYQDDKLLSCNIALNDIILHSYESSRMIEYEISSGGALIHIQRSDGVIVTTPTGSTAYALSGGGPIMHPSLNTLAIVPICPHTLSNRPIVLPADQPIEVRLGRDSTIAKVSYDGHSTMRFGCDNRVLITRYP
;
A
#
# COMPACT_ATOMS: atom_id res chain seq x y z
N GLY A 1 14.13 9.39 7.10
CA GLY A 1 13.15 9.58 6.02
C GLY A 1 11.95 8.65 6.18
N ASP A 2 10.97 8.76 5.29
CA ASP A 2 9.68 8.05 5.38
C ASP A 2 9.82 6.53 5.55
N GLY A 3 10.82 5.90 4.94
CA GLY A 3 11.04 4.46 5.06
C GLY A 3 11.26 3.97 6.50
N THR A 4 11.92 4.76 7.34
CA THR A 4 12.10 4.43 8.77
C THR A 4 10.76 4.50 9.50
N LEU A 5 9.94 5.52 9.19
CA LEU A 5 8.61 5.67 9.79
C LEU A 5 7.67 4.55 9.37
N LEU A 6 7.70 4.14 8.09
CA LEU A 6 6.96 2.98 7.58
C LEU A 6 7.32 1.70 8.35
N THR A 7 8.62 1.48 8.59
CA THR A 7 9.09 0.32 9.35
C THR A 7 8.62 0.37 10.81
N ALA A 8 8.72 1.54 11.45
CA ALA A 8 8.24 1.74 12.82
C ALA A 8 6.71 1.53 12.91
N ALA A 9 5.95 2.09 11.98
CA ALA A 9 4.49 1.95 11.94
C ALA A 9 4.07 0.47 11.85
N ARG A 10 4.70 -0.32 10.97
CA ARG A 10 4.43 -1.77 10.88
C ARG A 10 4.83 -2.52 12.14
N ALA A 11 5.98 -2.19 12.74
CA ALA A 11 6.45 -2.87 13.95
C ALA A 11 5.61 -2.58 15.20
N LEU A 12 4.94 -1.43 15.22
CA LEU A 12 4.14 -0.95 16.35
C LEU A 12 2.63 -0.95 16.05
N ALA A 13 2.20 -1.64 14.99
CA ALA A 13 0.81 -1.64 14.53
C ALA A 13 -0.19 -2.08 15.61
N ASP A 14 0.21 -3.05 16.45
CA ASP A 14 -0.62 -3.57 17.55
C ASP A 14 -0.57 -2.70 18.82
N LEU A 15 0.25 -1.64 18.80
CA LEU A 15 0.42 -0.77 19.95
C LEU A 15 -0.21 0.60 19.63
N SER A 16 -1.05 1.08 20.55
CA SER A 16 -1.64 2.42 20.44
C SER A 16 -0.60 3.52 20.77
N THR A 17 0.59 3.44 20.18
CA THR A 17 1.70 4.38 20.42
C THR A 17 1.81 5.36 19.26
N PRO A 18 1.58 6.68 19.48
CA PRO A 18 1.80 7.68 18.46
C PRO A 18 3.25 7.73 18.00
N LEU A 19 3.46 8.01 16.72
CA LEU A 19 4.77 8.16 16.11
C LEU A 19 4.99 9.61 15.67
N LEU A 20 6.13 10.19 16.01
CA LEU A 20 6.58 11.47 15.49
C LEU A 20 7.76 11.25 14.54
N GLY A 21 7.57 11.59 13.28
CA GLY A 21 8.62 11.49 12.26
C GLY A 21 9.48 12.76 12.18
N ILE A 22 10.77 12.62 12.43
CA ILE A 22 11.74 13.73 12.27
C ILE A 22 12.55 13.49 11.01
N ASN A 23 12.62 14.52 10.17
CA ASN A 23 13.34 14.48 8.92
C ASN A 23 14.76 15.05 9.08
N LEU A 24 15.76 14.23 8.75
CA LEU A 24 17.18 14.62 8.79
C LEU A 24 17.70 15.16 7.44
N GLY A 25 16.84 15.29 6.43
CA GLY A 25 17.26 15.67 5.09
C GLY A 25 16.13 16.27 4.27
N ARG A 26 15.78 15.64 3.14
CA ARG A 26 14.67 16.12 2.29
C ARG A 26 13.33 15.87 2.96
N LEU A 27 12.47 16.88 2.93
CA LEU A 27 11.10 16.80 3.42
C LEU A 27 10.37 15.63 2.79
N GLY A 28 9.74 14.79 3.63
CA GLY A 28 8.87 13.69 3.24
C GLY A 28 7.40 14.04 3.45
N PHE A 29 6.50 13.15 3.06
CA PHE A 29 5.07 13.29 3.30
C PHE A 29 4.62 12.78 4.67
N LEU A 30 5.49 11.98 5.35
CA LEU A 30 5.19 11.39 6.66
C LEU A 30 6.04 11.97 7.78
N ALA A 31 7.28 12.37 7.48
CA ALA A 31 8.20 12.99 8.42
C ALA A 31 8.37 14.46 8.02
N ASP A 32 7.52 15.31 8.57
CA ASP A 32 7.40 16.73 8.24
C ASP A 32 8.09 17.66 9.25
N VAL A 33 8.53 17.15 10.41
CA VAL A 33 9.31 17.90 11.39
C VAL A 33 10.77 17.91 10.96
N SER A 34 11.36 19.13 10.81
CA SER A 34 12.77 19.26 10.53
C SER A 34 13.61 18.97 11.77
N PHE A 35 14.87 18.55 11.57
CA PHE A 35 15.78 18.37 12.68
C PHE A 35 16.13 19.70 13.38
N GLU A 36 16.08 20.80 12.66
CA GLU A 36 16.37 22.15 13.18
C GLU A 36 15.29 22.59 14.19
N ASP A 37 14.04 22.17 13.99
CA ASP A 37 12.90 22.51 14.85
C ASP A 37 12.64 21.45 15.94
N PHE A 38 13.45 20.40 16.01
CA PHE A 38 13.25 19.23 16.86
C PHE A 38 12.96 19.58 18.32
N GLU A 39 13.78 20.43 18.93
CA GLU A 39 13.65 20.81 20.35
C GLU A 39 12.28 21.45 20.62
N THR A 40 11.84 22.36 19.75
CA THR A 40 10.54 23.04 19.88
C THR A 40 9.38 22.05 19.83
N TYR A 41 9.45 21.06 18.91
CA TYR A 41 8.38 20.06 18.78
C TYR A 41 8.38 19.05 19.94
N ILE A 42 9.55 18.66 20.44
CA ILE A 42 9.65 17.78 21.62
C ILE A 42 9.08 18.47 22.87
N ASP A 43 9.39 19.74 23.08
CA ASP A 43 8.81 20.51 24.20
C ASP A 43 7.29 20.55 24.09
N ALA A 44 6.74 20.78 22.90
CA ALA A 44 5.31 20.76 22.66
C ALA A 44 4.69 19.39 22.95
N VAL A 45 5.36 18.29 22.58
CA VAL A 45 4.90 16.92 22.86
C VAL A 45 4.91 16.66 24.38
N VAL A 46 5.98 17.02 25.09
CA VAL A 46 6.08 16.86 26.54
C VAL A 46 4.99 17.64 27.29
N GLU A 47 4.67 18.83 26.80
CA GLU A 47 3.59 19.68 27.36
C GLU A 47 2.17 19.26 26.92
N GLY A 48 2.04 18.21 26.10
CA GLY A 48 0.73 17.74 25.61
C GLY A 48 0.10 18.64 24.54
N ARG A 49 0.87 19.55 23.94
CA ARG A 49 0.41 20.48 22.90
C ARG A 49 0.61 19.89 21.51
N TYR A 50 -0.13 18.82 21.19
CA TYR A 50 -0.12 18.17 19.87
C TYR A 50 -1.50 17.64 19.53
N THR A 51 -1.70 17.33 18.26
CA THR A 51 -2.86 16.60 17.76
C THR A 51 -2.39 15.27 17.17
N VAL A 52 -3.21 14.23 17.34
CA VAL A 52 -2.94 12.90 16.76
C VAL A 52 -3.75 12.77 15.48
N GLU A 53 -3.08 12.40 14.40
CA GLU A 53 -3.71 12.00 13.15
C GLU A 53 -3.70 10.48 13.05
N GLU A 54 -4.88 9.86 12.91
CA GLU A 54 -5.01 8.43 12.75
C GLU A 54 -4.85 8.03 11.28
N ARG A 55 -4.04 6.99 11.06
CA ARG A 55 -3.82 6.39 9.74
C ARG A 55 -3.98 4.90 9.86
N PHE A 56 -4.74 4.28 8.95
CA PHE A 56 -4.91 2.85 8.96
C PHE A 56 -3.85 2.14 8.10
N LEU A 57 -3.54 0.91 8.49
CA LEU A 57 -2.74 0.00 7.69
C LEU A 57 -3.66 -0.93 6.89
N ILE A 58 -3.10 -1.54 5.86
CA ILE A 58 -3.71 -2.66 5.16
C ILE A 58 -2.91 -3.92 5.40
N GLN A 59 -3.59 -5.05 5.46
CA GLN A 59 -2.95 -6.36 5.48
C GLN A 59 -3.21 -7.06 4.15
N GLY A 60 -2.22 -7.83 3.71
CA GLY A 60 -2.34 -8.71 2.57
C GLY A 60 -2.07 -10.14 2.98
N GLU A 61 -3.09 -10.97 2.89
CA GLU A 61 -3.02 -12.40 3.11
C GLU A 61 -2.71 -13.11 1.79
N PHE A 62 -1.59 -13.81 1.77
CA PHE A 62 -1.12 -14.54 0.61
C PHE A 62 -1.54 -16.02 0.69
N TYR A 63 -2.31 -16.46 -0.28
CA TYR A 63 -2.83 -17.83 -0.35
C TYR A 63 -2.28 -18.57 -1.58
N GLN A 64 -2.10 -19.88 -1.43
CA GLN A 64 -1.89 -20.83 -2.51
C GLN A 64 -2.89 -21.98 -2.31
N ASP A 65 -3.71 -22.30 -3.30
CA ASP A 65 -4.72 -23.37 -3.24
C ASP A 65 -5.54 -23.31 -1.94
N ASP A 66 -6.03 -22.11 -1.59
CA ASP A 66 -6.79 -21.81 -0.37
C ASP A 66 -6.03 -21.99 0.97
N LYS A 67 -4.75 -22.32 0.93
CA LYS A 67 -3.89 -22.36 2.11
C LYS A 67 -3.22 -21.01 2.32
N LEU A 68 -3.42 -20.41 3.49
CA LEU A 68 -2.70 -19.21 3.90
C LEU A 68 -1.20 -19.52 4.07
N LEU A 69 -0.35 -18.87 3.31
CA LEU A 69 1.11 -19.00 3.38
C LEU A 69 1.76 -17.89 4.19
N SER A 70 1.26 -16.67 4.09
CA SER A 70 1.76 -15.53 4.87
C SER A 70 0.72 -14.43 4.97
N CYS A 71 0.90 -13.57 5.98
CA CYS A 71 0.18 -12.33 6.16
C CYS A 71 1.21 -11.23 6.47
N ASN A 72 1.13 -10.13 5.75
CA ASN A 72 1.99 -8.97 5.95
C ASN A 72 1.15 -7.69 5.92
N ILE A 73 1.66 -6.64 6.56
CA ILE A 73 0.98 -5.35 6.65
C ILE A 73 1.77 -4.24 5.93
N ALA A 74 1.05 -3.24 5.48
CA ALA A 74 1.61 -2.06 4.82
C ALA A 74 0.87 -0.80 5.28
N LEU A 75 1.60 0.30 5.41
CA LEU A 75 1.02 1.63 5.66
C LEU A 75 0.70 2.34 4.34
N ASN A 76 1.57 2.22 3.34
CA ASN A 76 1.37 2.84 2.03
C ASN A 76 0.61 1.92 1.07
N ASP A 77 1.21 0.80 0.68
CA ASP A 77 0.72 0.02 -0.44
C ASP A 77 1.14 -1.45 -0.44
N ILE A 78 0.34 -2.24 -1.14
CA ILE A 78 0.65 -3.61 -1.54
C ILE A 78 0.72 -3.61 -3.06
N ILE A 79 1.87 -4.03 -3.60
CA ILE A 79 2.15 -3.98 -5.03
C ILE A 79 2.32 -5.39 -5.57
N LEU A 80 1.56 -5.70 -6.62
CA LEU A 80 1.78 -6.87 -7.45
C LEU A 80 2.40 -6.40 -8.75
N HIS A 81 3.58 -6.93 -9.12
CA HIS A 81 4.14 -6.63 -10.43
C HIS A 81 4.94 -7.78 -11.04
N SER A 82 5.13 -7.72 -12.35
CA SER A 82 5.85 -8.74 -13.09
C SER A 82 7.21 -9.03 -12.46
N TYR A 83 7.54 -10.31 -12.35
CA TYR A 83 8.87 -10.73 -11.95
C TYR A 83 9.90 -10.51 -13.07
N GLU A 84 9.45 -10.63 -14.31
CA GLU A 84 10.27 -10.39 -15.50
C GLU A 84 10.01 -8.98 -16.04
N SER A 85 11.03 -8.14 -16.08
CA SER A 85 10.92 -6.73 -16.46
C SER A 85 10.45 -6.48 -17.92
N SER A 86 10.38 -7.51 -18.74
CA SER A 86 10.01 -7.41 -20.17
C SER A 86 8.62 -7.98 -20.50
N ARG A 87 7.87 -8.48 -19.52
CA ARG A 87 6.57 -9.11 -19.73
C ARG A 87 5.52 -8.53 -18.81
N MET A 88 4.40 -8.12 -19.38
CA MET A 88 3.21 -7.74 -18.60
C MET A 88 2.57 -8.97 -17.97
N ILE A 89 1.89 -8.73 -16.88
CA ILE A 89 1.00 -9.70 -16.23
C ILE A 89 -0.46 -9.36 -16.54
N GLU A 90 -1.28 -10.38 -16.64
CA GLU A 90 -2.73 -10.24 -16.59
C GLU A 90 -3.19 -10.60 -15.19
N TYR A 91 -4.03 -9.77 -14.63
CA TYR A 91 -4.58 -10.00 -13.30
C TYR A 91 -6.05 -9.63 -13.24
N GLU A 92 -6.74 -10.29 -12.33
CA GLU A 92 -8.14 -10.06 -12.00
C GLU A 92 -8.22 -9.41 -10.62
N ILE A 93 -9.07 -8.40 -10.49
CA ILE A 93 -9.36 -7.75 -9.23
C ILE A 93 -10.83 -7.89 -8.92
N SER A 94 -11.12 -8.41 -7.72
CA SER A 94 -12.47 -8.48 -7.17
C SER A 94 -12.56 -7.67 -5.88
N SER A 95 -13.74 -7.13 -5.59
CA SER A 95 -14.03 -6.49 -4.30
C SER A 95 -15.39 -6.93 -3.80
N GLY A 96 -15.47 -7.31 -2.51
CA GLY A 96 -16.69 -7.85 -1.94
C GLY A 96 -17.24 -9.08 -2.67
N GLY A 97 -16.38 -9.86 -3.33
CA GLY A 97 -16.77 -11.04 -4.13
C GLY A 97 -17.24 -10.73 -5.57
N ALA A 98 -17.31 -9.47 -5.96
CA ALA A 98 -17.66 -9.06 -7.32
C ALA A 98 -16.40 -8.75 -8.14
N LEU A 99 -16.32 -9.27 -9.37
CA LEU A 99 -15.24 -8.92 -10.30
C LEU A 99 -15.37 -7.45 -10.69
N ILE A 100 -14.29 -6.68 -10.43
CA ILE A 100 -14.21 -5.26 -10.76
C ILE A 100 -13.52 -5.06 -12.09
N HIS A 101 -12.38 -5.76 -12.31
CA HIS A 101 -11.53 -5.48 -13.46
C HIS A 101 -10.62 -6.64 -13.80
N ILE A 102 -10.39 -6.83 -15.11
CA ILE A 102 -9.34 -7.70 -15.66
C ILE A 102 -8.40 -6.79 -16.45
N GLN A 103 -7.12 -6.82 -16.14
CA GLN A 103 -6.15 -5.88 -16.70
C GLN A 103 -4.86 -6.57 -17.10
N ARG A 104 -4.23 -6.04 -18.18
CA ARG A 104 -2.84 -6.35 -18.54
C ARG A 104 -1.98 -5.12 -18.36
N SER A 105 -0.93 -5.25 -17.54
CA SER A 105 0.00 -4.16 -17.23
C SER A 105 1.30 -4.71 -16.66
N ASP A 106 2.26 -3.86 -16.35
CA ASP A 106 3.48 -4.26 -15.64
C ASP A 106 3.19 -4.66 -14.19
N GLY A 107 2.07 -4.18 -13.64
CA GLY A 107 1.63 -4.50 -12.29
C GLY A 107 0.45 -3.66 -11.82
N VAL A 108 0.12 -3.82 -10.55
CA VAL A 108 -0.93 -3.04 -9.88
C VAL A 108 -0.52 -2.68 -8.46
N ILE A 109 -0.89 -1.48 -8.05
CA ILE A 109 -0.71 -0.94 -6.70
C ILE A 109 -2.09 -0.88 -6.05
N VAL A 110 -2.24 -1.47 -4.86
CA VAL A 110 -3.37 -1.22 -3.97
C VAL A 110 -2.85 -0.37 -2.83
N THR A 111 -3.31 0.87 -2.74
CA THR A 111 -2.75 1.89 -1.85
C THR A 111 -3.77 2.45 -0.89
N THR A 112 -3.30 2.78 0.31
CA THR A 112 -4.03 3.56 1.32
C THR A 112 -4.02 5.06 0.95
N PRO A 113 -4.82 5.90 1.60
CA PRO A 113 -4.69 7.35 1.50
C PRO A 113 -3.28 7.85 1.83
N THR A 114 -2.62 7.25 2.83
CA THR A 114 -1.22 7.57 3.17
C THR A 114 -0.28 7.29 2.01
N GLY A 115 -0.39 6.14 1.37
CA GLY A 115 0.44 5.73 0.23
C GLY A 115 0.09 6.44 -1.08
N SER A 116 -1.02 7.18 -1.15
CA SER A 116 -1.44 7.88 -2.37
C SER A 116 -0.44 8.92 -2.86
N THR A 117 0.44 9.43 -1.99
CA THR A 117 1.54 10.35 -2.30
C THR A 117 2.87 9.64 -2.56
N ALA A 118 2.91 8.29 -2.42
CA ALA A 118 4.08 7.45 -2.68
C ALA A 118 4.12 6.94 -4.13
N TYR A 119 4.34 5.65 -4.34
CA TYR A 119 4.47 5.06 -5.68
C TYR A 119 3.18 5.17 -6.52
N ALA A 120 2.02 5.12 -5.87
CA ALA A 120 0.73 5.29 -6.54
C ALA A 120 0.61 6.64 -7.26
N LEU A 121 1.19 7.72 -6.72
CA LEU A 121 1.23 9.03 -7.39
C LEU A 121 1.97 8.97 -8.72
N SER A 122 3.12 8.27 -8.76
CA SER A 122 3.89 8.08 -10.00
C SER A 122 3.12 7.24 -11.04
N GLY A 123 2.24 6.35 -10.59
CA GLY A 123 1.32 5.58 -11.44
C GLY A 123 0.11 6.37 -11.93
N GLY A 124 -0.01 7.66 -11.60
CA GLY A 124 -1.16 8.50 -11.96
C GLY A 124 -2.39 8.29 -11.06
N GLY A 125 -2.19 7.74 -9.88
CA GLY A 125 -3.22 7.60 -8.85
C GLY A 125 -3.68 8.95 -8.28
N PRO A 126 -4.90 9.02 -7.74
CA PRO A 126 -5.39 10.22 -7.08
C PRO A 126 -4.69 10.46 -5.75
N ILE A 127 -4.47 11.72 -5.38
CA ILE A 127 -4.09 12.09 -4.02
C ILE A 127 -5.35 11.98 -3.15
N MET A 128 -5.26 11.20 -2.08
CA MET A 128 -6.35 10.97 -1.14
C MET A 128 -6.02 11.58 0.21
N HIS A 129 -7.00 12.28 0.80
CA HIS A 129 -6.82 12.82 2.15
C HIS A 129 -6.69 11.66 3.17
N PRO A 130 -5.75 11.71 4.13
CA PRO A 130 -5.50 10.61 5.07
C PRO A 130 -6.72 10.13 5.88
N SER A 131 -7.68 11.00 6.13
CA SER A 131 -8.92 10.68 6.86
C SER A 131 -9.94 9.85 6.06
N LEU A 132 -9.73 9.65 4.76
CA LEU A 132 -10.64 8.88 3.93
C LEU A 132 -10.52 7.39 4.23
N ASN A 133 -11.64 6.69 4.38
CA ASN A 133 -11.70 5.24 4.52
C ASN A 133 -11.83 4.58 3.14
N THR A 134 -10.80 4.74 2.31
CA THR A 134 -10.79 4.26 0.92
C THR A 134 -9.45 3.61 0.57
N LEU A 135 -9.45 2.76 -0.45
CA LEU A 135 -8.26 2.23 -1.11
C LEU A 135 -8.29 2.62 -2.59
N ALA A 136 -7.14 2.94 -3.16
CA ALA A 136 -7.03 3.14 -4.59
C ALA A 136 -6.30 1.96 -5.25
N ILE A 137 -6.81 1.56 -6.41
CA ILE A 137 -6.22 0.55 -7.29
C ILE A 137 -5.61 1.30 -8.47
N VAL A 138 -4.29 1.24 -8.61
CA VAL A 138 -3.53 2.00 -9.61
C VAL A 138 -2.71 1.02 -10.45
N PRO A 139 -3.09 0.77 -11.71
CA PRO A 139 -2.29 -0.04 -12.62
C PRO A 139 -0.95 0.62 -12.96
N ILE A 140 0.09 -0.20 -13.13
CA ILE A 140 1.43 0.24 -13.51
C ILE A 140 1.62 0.00 -15.01
N CYS A 141 1.85 1.05 -15.80
CA CYS A 141 2.05 0.99 -17.24
C CYS A 141 1.01 0.10 -17.96
N PRO A 142 -0.29 0.37 -17.84
CA PRO A 142 -1.34 -0.44 -18.44
C PRO A 142 -1.30 -0.33 -19.98
N HIS A 143 -1.57 -1.45 -20.64
CA HIS A 143 -1.58 -1.53 -22.12
C HIS A 143 -2.94 -1.15 -22.74
N THR A 144 -3.68 -0.28 -22.08
CA THR A 144 -5.00 0.20 -22.55
C THR A 144 -5.06 1.72 -22.52
N LEU A 145 -5.63 2.32 -23.59
CA LEU A 145 -5.73 3.78 -23.74
C LEU A 145 -6.71 4.43 -22.73
N SER A 146 -7.64 3.66 -22.17
CA SER A 146 -8.74 4.16 -21.33
C SER A 146 -8.62 3.78 -19.86
N ASN A 147 -7.43 3.33 -19.43
CA ASN A 147 -7.26 2.93 -18.02
C ASN A 147 -7.34 4.12 -17.08
N ARG A 148 -8.06 3.91 -15.96
CA ARG A 148 -8.17 4.89 -14.86
C ARG A 148 -7.98 4.19 -13.54
N PRO A 149 -7.29 4.81 -12.57
CA PRO A 149 -7.31 4.35 -11.20
C PRO A 149 -8.73 4.27 -10.65
N ILE A 150 -8.99 3.28 -9.82
CA ILE A 150 -10.29 3.03 -9.19
C ILE A 150 -10.13 3.26 -7.69
N VAL A 151 -11.07 3.99 -7.09
CA VAL A 151 -11.13 4.19 -5.64
C VAL A 151 -12.31 3.40 -5.10
N LEU A 152 -12.07 2.57 -4.08
CA LEU A 152 -13.05 1.70 -3.44
C LEU A 152 -13.10 1.96 -1.92
N PRO A 153 -14.22 1.67 -1.26
CA PRO A 153 -14.28 1.66 0.20
C PRO A 153 -13.29 0.65 0.80
N ALA A 154 -12.61 1.02 1.88
CA ALA A 154 -11.61 0.17 2.53
C ALA A 154 -12.21 -0.92 3.43
N ASP A 155 -13.52 -0.91 3.65
CA ASP A 155 -14.27 -1.93 4.39
C ASP A 155 -14.60 -3.18 3.56
N GLN A 156 -14.37 -3.13 2.25
CA GLN A 156 -14.56 -4.26 1.35
C GLN A 156 -13.22 -4.93 1.06
N PRO A 157 -13.10 -6.26 1.18
CA PRO A 157 -11.89 -6.98 0.82
C PRO A 157 -11.62 -6.85 -0.69
N ILE A 158 -10.36 -6.60 -1.04
CA ILE A 158 -9.88 -6.61 -2.41
C ILE A 158 -9.08 -7.90 -2.63
N GLU A 159 -9.49 -8.70 -3.59
CA GLU A 159 -8.76 -9.90 -3.99
C GLU A 159 -8.07 -9.65 -5.33
N VAL A 160 -6.79 -10.05 -5.42
CA VAL A 160 -6.01 -9.99 -6.64
C VAL A 160 -5.54 -11.40 -7.00
N ARG A 161 -5.79 -11.83 -8.24
CA ARG A 161 -5.35 -13.10 -8.83
C ARG A 161 -4.63 -12.87 -10.14
N LEU A 162 -3.66 -13.72 -10.47
CA LEU A 162 -3.08 -13.72 -11.82
C LEU A 162 -3.98 -14.48 -12.81
N GLY A 163 -4.05 -13.99 -14.02
CA GLY A 163 -4.61 -14.73 -15.15
C GLY A 163 -3.79 -16.01 -15.43
N ARG A 164 -4.45 -17.04 -15.95
CA ARG A 164 -3.85 -18.39 -16.17
C ARG A 164 -2.63 -18.38 -17.08
N ASP A 165 -2.60 -17.45 -18.03
CA ASP A 165 -1.50 -17.34 -19.01
C ASP A 165 -0.42 -16.33 -18.59
N SER A 166 -0.53 -15.81 -17.37
CA SER A 166 0.45 -14.84 -16.84
C SER A 166 1.73 -15.52 -16.40
N THR A 167 2.82 -14.80 -16.60
CA THR A 167 4.12 -15.15 -16.02
C THR A 167 4.09 -14.94 -14.50
N ILE A 168 5.16 -15.38 -13.83
CA ILE A 168 5.32 -15.18 -12.39
C ILE A 168 5.38 -13.67 -12.09
N ALA A 169 4.64 -13.26 -11.07
CA ALA A 169 4.68 -11.93 -10.48
C ALA A 169 5.38 -11.96 -9.11
N LYS A 170 5.55 -10.81 -8.51
CA LYS A 170 5.98 -10.64 -7.12
C LYS A 170 5.02 -9.69 -6.40
N VAL A 171 4.77 -9.99 -5.14
CA VAL A 171 4.03 -9.13 -4.21
C VAL A 171 5.02 -8.46 -3.27
N SER A 172 4.86 -7.17 -3.02
CA SER A 172 5.62 -6.41 -2.03
C SER A 172 4.72 -5.54 -1.18
N TYR A 173 5.16 -5.23 0.03
CA TYR A 173 4.47 -4.47 1.07
C TYR A 173 5.36 -3.28 1.46
N ASP A 174 4.94 -2.04 1.20
CA ASP A 174 5.76 -0.82 1.38
C ASP A 174 7.18 -0.95 0.79
N GLY A 175 7.31 -1.61 -0.37
CA GLY A 175 8.59 -1.87 -1.01
C GLY A 175 9.47 -2.94 -0.34
N HIS A 176 8.98 -3.59 0.72
CA HIS A 176 9.68 -4.66 1.46
C HIS A 176 8.93 -5.99 1.31
N SER A 177 9.53 -7.08 1.83
CA SER A 177 8.89 -8.40 1.93
C SER A 177 8.32 -8.90 0.60
N THR A 178 9.18 -9.31 -0.34
CA THR A 178 8.75 -9.81 -1.65
C THR A 178 8.48 -11.31 -1.64
N MET A 179 7.36 -11.71 -2.22
CA MET A 179 6.96 -13.10 -2.44
C MET A 179 6.69 -13.37 -3.91
N ARG A 180 7.01 -14.58 -4.39
CA ARG A 180 6.64 -15.01 -5.74
C ARG A 180 5.14 -15.30 -5.80
N PHE A 181 4.50 -14.87 -6.88
CA PHE A 181 3.08 -14.97 -7.10
C PHE A 181 2.82 -15.62 -8.46
N GLY A 182 2.18 -16.79 -8.46
CA GLY A 182 1.78 -17.54 -9.65
C GLY A 182 0.26 -17.58 -9.81
N CYS A 183 -0.22 -18.26 -10.84
CA CYS A 183 -1.66 -18.38 -11.14
C CYS A 183 -2.46 -19.13 -10.08
N ASP A 184 -1.81 -19.98 -9.28
CA ASP A 184 -2.42 -20.73 -8.17
C ASP A 184 -2.52 -19.88 -6.88
N ASN A 185 -2.02 -18.66 -6.94
CA ASN A 185 -1.96 -17.77 -5.79
C ASN A 185 -3.03 -16.68 -5.87
N ARG A 186 -3.44 -16.21 -4.70
CA ARG A 186 -4.23 -14.99 -4.54
C ARG A 186 -3.74 -14.18 -3.36
N VAL A 187 -3.89 -12.86 -3.46
CA VAL A 187 -3.71 -11.95 -2.32
C VAL A 187 -5.06 -11.37 -1.97
N LEU A 188 -5.46 -11.54 -0.72
CA LEU A 188 -6.62 -10.88 -0.13
C LEU A 188 -6.16 -9.69 0.68
N ILE A 189 -6.58 -8.50 0.28
CA ILE A 189 -6.18 -7.23 0.89
C ILE A 189 -7.36 -6.68 1.67
N THR A 190 -7.14 -6.42 2.94
CA THR A 190 -8.15 -5.86 3.86
C THR A 190 -7.54 -4.74 4.69
N ARG A 191 -8.37 -3.89 5.27
CA ARG A 191 -7.92 -2.98 6.31
C ARG A 191 -7.43 -3.80 7.50
N TYR A 192 -6.27 -3.43 8.05
CA TYR A 192 -5.75 -4.01 9.28
C TYR A 192 -6.64 -3.59 10.48
N PRO A 193 -6.95 -4.49 11.42
CA PRO A 193 -7.85 -4.23 12.56
C PRO A 193 -7.44 -3.07 13.44
#